data_e89bf535842a3cdefb42e27b6146ddc0
#
_entry.id   e89bf535842a3cdefb42e27b6146ddc0
#
_cell.length_a   1.000
_cell.length_b   1.000
_cell.length_c   1.000
_cell.angle_alpha   90.00
_cell.angle_beta   90.00
_cell.angle_gamma   90.00
#
_symmetry.space_group_name_H-M   'P 1'
#
loop_
_entity.id
_entity.type
_entity.pdbx_description
1 polymer ?
#
loop_
_entity_poly.entity_id
_entity_poly.type
_entity_poly.pdbx_seq_one_letter_code
_entity_poly.pdbx_strand_id
1 'polypeptide(L)'
;LQRHSTMLENMKKKFDDGQNFFAYLQFGNIHTGIMNEVLNVYDNFSEEYFDNMELNKIRYDKLFEKSSNYLEKILEKISSLGLDNESLILIMSDHGISVGERIGERAYGAFCYDYTIKSFVNYISSELPNQKIDQQIRHVDVMPSILEHLGIEMDQNFSKIDGISFLPLIRGEEMKEKMAYTETANPLRESKPPKIPNTSSIRTSNWKLIFNEYNGTKELYNLKEDPDEKENLIDTGLEIQEQLEKEFTKIQNT
;
A
#
# COMPACT_ATOMS: atom_id res chain seq x y z
N LEU A 1 13.58 10.27 -17.63
CA LEU A 1 12.45 10.47 -18.54
C LEU A 1 12.72 9.90 -19.94
N GLN A 2 13.82 10.28 -20.61
CA GLN A 2 14.13 9.85 -21.99
C GLN A 2 14.07 8.31 -22.17
N ARG A 3 14.67 7.54 -21.24
CA ARG A 3 14.63 6.07 -21.29
C ARG A 3 13.20 5.51 -21.26
N HIS A 4 12.33 6.05 -20.39
CA HIS A 4 10.94 5.62 -20.31
C HIS A 4 10.14 6.07 -21.54
N SER A 5 10.39 7.27 -22.06
CA SER A 5 9.75 7.73 -23.31
C SER A 5 10.08 6.81 -24.48
N THR A 6 11.34 6.45 -24.67
CA THR A 6 11.76 5.51 -25.72
C THR A 6 11.13 4.12 -25.53
N MET A 7 11.03 3.65 -24.28
CA MET A 7 10.35 2.39 -23.99
C MET A 7 8.88 2.44 -24.41
N LEU A 8 8.14 3.49 -24.03
CA LEU A 8 6.73 3.67 -24.40
C LEU A 8 6.54 3.77 -25.92
N GLU A 9 7.43 4.47 -26.63
CA GLU A 9 7.41 4.54 -28.10
C GLU A 9 7.61 3.17 -28.74
N ASN A 10 8.50 2.33 -28.19
CA ASN A 10 8.69 0.97 -28.68
C ASN A 10 7.48 0.07 -28.39
N MET A 11 6.82 0.27 -27.24
CA MET A 11 5.58 -0.44 -26.89
C MET A 11 4.44 -0.04 -27.84
N LYS A 12 4.32 1.26 -28.15
CA LYS A 12 3.33 1.75 -29.12
C LYS A 12 3.51 1.10 -30.49
N LYS A 13 4.76 0.99 -31.00
CA LYS A 13 5.02 0.31 -32.27
C LYS A 13 4.55 -1.14 -32.26
N LYS A 14 4.83 -1.88 -31.17
CA LYS A 14 4.37 -3.26 -31.02
C LYS A 14 2.85 -3.36 -30.95
N PHE A 15 2.22 -2.43 -30.26
CA PHE A 15 0.77 -2.36 -30.20
C PHE A 15 0.16 -2.11 -31.58
N ASP A 16 0.73 -1.19 -32.38
CA ASP A 16 0.32 -0.93 -33.75
C ASP A 16 0.50 -2.15 -34.68
N ASP A 17 1.46 -3.02 -34.35
CA ASP A 17 1.69 -4.31 -35.02
C ASP A 17 0.76 -5.44 -34.46
N GLY A 18 -0.26 -5.09 -33.64
CA GLY A 18 -1.25 -6.02 -33.08
C GLY A 18 -0.77 -6.84 -31.89
N GLN A 19 0.29 -6.40 -31.19
CA GLN A 19 0.83 -7.08 -30.01
C GLN A 19 0.38 -6.38 -28.72
N ASN A 20 -0.18 -7.13 -27.79
CA ASN A 20 -0.42 -6.64 -26.42
C ASN A 20 0.90 -6.50 -25.66
N PHE A 21 0.93 -5.62 -24.67
CA PHE A 21 2.07 -5.42 -23.80
C PHE A 21 1.66 -5.32 -22.31
N PHE A 22 2.61 -5.64 -21.47
CA PHE A 22 2.55 -5.36 -20.03
C PHE A 22 3.78 -4.53 -19.65
N ALA A 23 3.57 -3.42 -18.95
CA ALA A 23 4.64 -2.57 -18.44
C ALA A 23 4.56 -2.45 -16.93
N TYR A 24 5.67 -2.74 -16.26
CA TYR A 24 5.84 -2.48 -14.84
C TYR A 24 6.90 -1.40 -14.64
N LEU A 25 6.52 -0.28 -14.05
CA LEU A 25 7.39 0.87 -13.78
C LEU A 25 7.51 1.08 -12.28
N GLN A 26 8.67 0.81 -11.73
CA GLN A 26 8.95 1.07 -10.32
C GLN A 26 9.60 2.46 -10.14
N PHE A 27 8.97 3.29 -9.32
CA PHE A 27 9.44 4.62 -8.98
C PHE A 27 10.11 4.60 -7.60
N GLY A 28 11.43 4.35 -7.58
CA GLY A 28 12.21 4.27 -6.34
C GLY A 28 12.67 5.61 -5.77
N ASN A 29 12.21 6.74 -6.30
CA ASN A 29 12.74 8.07 -5.94
C ASN A 29 12.44 8.45 -4.48
N ILE A 30 11.26 8.14 -3.97
CA ILE A 30 10.89 8.42 -2.58
C ILE A 30 11.74 7.54 -1.67
N HIS A 31 11.78 6.24 -1.91
CA HIS A 31 12.59 5.29 -1.14
C HIS A 31 14.06 5.72 -1.06
N THR A 32 14.69 5.92 -2.23
CA THR A 32 16.10 6.32 -2.31
C THR A 32 16.34 7.69 -1.67
N GLY A 33 15.41 8.64 -1.85
CA GLY A 33 15.51 9.98 -1.27
C GLY A 33 15.46 9.93 0.25
N ILE A 34 14.51 9.21 0.82
CA ILE A 34 14.41 9.03 2.28
C ILE A 34 15.66 8.33 2.83
N MET A 35 16.09 7.23 2.20
CA MET A 35 17.31 6.54 2.62
C MET A 35 18.52 7.46 2.62
N ASN A 36 18.72 8.25 1.58
CA ASN A 36 19.84 9.17 1.49
C ASN A 36 19.76 10.30 2.52
N GLU A 37 18.58 10.89 2.72
CA GLU A 37 18.41 11.97 3.68
C GLU A 37 18.48 11.47 5.12
N VAL A 38 17.82 10.37 5.45
CA VAL A 38 17.78 9.82 6.81
C VAL A 38 19.12 9.21 7.19
N LEU A 39 19.72 8.37 6.35
CA LEU A 39 21.00 7.72 6.67
C LEU A 39 22.19 8.70 6.65
N ASN A 40 22.11 9.79 5.89
CA ASN A 40 23.16 10.81 5.88
C ASN A 40 23.08 11.79 7.06
N VAL A 41 21.88 11.94 7.66
CA VAL A 41 21.64 12.92 8.75
C VAL A 41 21.51 12.22 10.09
N TYR A 42 20.93 11.03 10.13
CA TYR A 42 20.64 10.29 11.35
C TYR A 42 21.25 8.91 11.30
N ASP A 43 22.15 8.63 12.23
CA ASP A 43 22.72 7.30 12.36
C ASP A 43 21.66 6.35 12.92
N ASN A 44 21.19 5.40 12.11
CA ASN A 44 20.24 4.33 12.47
C ASN A 44 18.85 4.77 12.99
N PHE A 45 18.23 5.81 12.45
CA PHE A 45 16.91 6.25 12.95
C PHE A 45 16.93 6.56 14.45
N SER A 46 17.93 7.35 14.87
CA SER A 46 18.11 7.80 16.24
C SER A 46 16.92 8.59 16.76
N GLU A 47 16.88 8.85 18.07
CA GLU A 47 15.88 9.74 18.70
C GLU A 47 15.81 11.09 18.00
N GLU A 48 16.93 11.62 17.52
CA GLU A 48 17.02 12.85 16.72
C GLU A 48 16.12 12.85 15.47
N TYR A 49 15.91 11.69 14.83
CA TYR A 49 14.99 11.58 13.70
C TYR A 49 13.54 11.83 14.14
N PHE A 50 13.13 11.28 15.26
CA PHE A 50 11.77 11.43 15.78
C PHE A 50 11.51 12.84 16.32
N ASP A 51 12.51 13.48 16.90
CA ASP A 51 12.42 14.86 17.38
C ASP A 51 12.23 15.88 16.24
N ASN A 52 12.49 15.48 14.99
CA ASN A 52 12.39 16.32 13.81
C ASN A 52 11.26 15.92 12.84
N MET A 53 10.15 15.39 13.34
CA MET A 53 9.02 14.89 12.54
C MET A 53 8.55 15.91 11.48
N GLU A 54 8.37 17.18 11.87
CA GLU A 54 7.94 18.23 10.94
C GLU A 54 8.94 18.44 9.78
N LEU A 55 10.22 18.41 10.06
CA LEU A 55 11.26 18.52 9.04
C LEU A 55 11.26 17.30 8.12
N ASN A 56 11.08 16.10 8.69
CA ASN A 56 11.00 14.86 7.93
C ASN A 56 9.78 14.86 7.00
N LYS A 57 8.64 15.37 7.48
CA LYS A 57 7.44 15.55 6.66
C LYS A 57 7.68 16.47 5.48
N ILE A 58 8.30 17.63 5.71
CA ILE A 58 8.66 18.57 4.63
C ILE A 58 9.58 17.91 3.59
N ARG A 59 10.54 17.08 4.03
CA ARG A 59 11.45 16.35 3.14
C ARG A 59 10.68 15.32 2.32
N TYR A 60 9.81 14.54 2.98
CA TYR A 60 8.95 13.55 2.34
C TYR A 60 8.05 14.20 1.30
N ASP A 61 7.37 15.30 1.63
CA ASP A 61 6.49 16.03 0.72
C ASP A 61 7.22 16.49 -0.54
N LYS A 62 8.46 17.00 -0.40
CA LYS A 62 9.29 17.38 -1.56
C LYS A 62 9.68 16.18 -2.45
N LEU A 63 9.95 15.03 -1.86
CA LEU A 63 10.25 13.81 -2.63
C LEU A 63 9.00 13.31 -3.34
N PHE A 64 7.85 13.39 -2.69
CA PHE A 64 6.57 13.02 -3.26
C PHE A 64 6.20 13.94 -4.43
N GLU A 65 6.36 15.25 -4.29
CA GLU A 65 6.15 16.23 -5.35
C GLU A 65 7.01 15.94 -6.58
N LYS A 66 8.32 15.68 -6.38
CA LYS A 66 9.22 15.31 -7.49
C LYS A 66 8.78 14.03 -8.20
N SER A 67 8.31 13.03 -7.46
CA SER A 67 7.82 11.78 -8.01
C SER A 67 6.50 11.98 -8.76
N SER A 68 5.60 12.80 -8.22
CA SER A 68 4.34 13.17 -8.87
C SER A 68 4.57 13.87 -10.20
N ASN A 69 5.44 14.89 -10.23
CA ASN A 69 5.82 15.61 -11.45
C ASN A 69 6.49 14.70 -12.50
N TYR A 70 7.18 13.66 -12.07
CA TYR A 70 7.75 12.68 -12.98
C TYR A 70 6.67 11.75 -13.56
N LEU A 71 5.76 11.28 -12.71
CA LEU A 71 4.63 10.44 -13.12
C LEU A 71 3.72 11.18 -14.11
N GLU A 72 3.41 12.45 -13.86
CA GLU A 72 2.66 13.31 -14.77
C GLU A 72 3.25 13.28 -16.19
N LYS A 73 4.57 13.46 -16.32
CA LYS A 73 5.26 13.39 -17.62
C LYS A 73 5.18 12.01 -18.30
N ILE A 74 5.10 10.94 -17.52
CA ILE A 74 4.87 9.59 -18.06
C ILE A 74 3.44 9.47 -18.59
N LEU A 75 2.45 9.94 -17.83
CA LEU A 75 1.05 9.91 -18.25
C LEU A 75 0.81 10.80 -19.49
N GLU A 76 1.39 12.00 -19.53
CA GLU A 76 1.37 12.85 -20.73
C GLU A 76 1.97 12.14 -21.95
N LYS A 77 3.06 11.40 -21.76
CA LYS A 77 3.66 10.63 -22.85
C LYS A 77 2.76 9.48 -23.30
N ILE A 78 2.13 8.75 -22.37
CA ILE A 78 1.17 7.69 -22.68
C ILE A 78 0.02 8.26 -23.52
N SER A 79 -0.55 9.39 -23.09
CA SER A 79 -1.65 10.07 -23.79
C SER A 79 -1.21 10.60 -25.17
N SER A 80 -0.02 11.21 -25.26
CA SER A 80 0.51 11.69 -26.54
C SER A 80 0.74 10.58 -27.59
N LEU A 81 0.88 9.34 -27.14
CA LEU A 81 0.98 8.16 -27.99
C LEU A 81 -0.39 7.51 -28.30
N GLY A 82 -1.49 8.05 -27.74
CA GLY A 82 -2.83 7.49 -27.88
C GLY A 82 -2.99 6.13 -27.20
N LEU A 83 -2.23 5.85 -26.16
CA LEU A 83 -2.28 4.61 -25.41
C LEU A 83 -3.21 4.66 -24.18
N ASP A 84 -3.63 5.84 -23.75
CA ASP A 84 -4.46 6.06 -22.56
C ASP A 84 -5.85 5.43 -22.67
N ASN A 85 -6.47 5.46 -23.85
CA ASN A 85 -7.78 4.86 -24.10
C ASN A 85 -7.74 3.35 -24.38
N GLU A 86 -6.55 2.82 -24.65
CA GLU A 86 -6.33 1.43 -25.04
C GLU A 86 -5.60 0.63 -23.93
N SER A 87 -5.44 1.24 -22.76
CA SER A 87 -4.67 0.65 -21.67
C SER A 87 -5.42 0.71 -20.35
N LEU A 88 -5.25 -0.35 -19.57
CA LEU A 88 -5.49 -0.30 -18.14
C LEU A 88 -4.22 0.24 -17.46
N ILE A 89 -4.33 1.35 -16.73
CA ILE A 89 -3.21 1.97 -16.01
C ILE A 89 -3.48 1.89 -14.52
N LEU A 90 -2.56 1.27 -13.78
CA LEU A 90 -2.58 1.24 -12.31
C LEU A 90 -1.45 2.09 -11.75
N ILE A 91 -1.79 2.97 -10.82
CA ILE A 91 -0.84 3.75 -10.03
C ILE A 91 -1.09 3.39 -8.58
N MET A 92 -0.10 2.81 -7.92
CA MET A 92 -0.25 2.36 -6.53
C MET A 92 1.05 2.53 -5.75
N SER A 93 0.96 2.60 -4.43
CA SER A 93 2.09 2.41 -3.55
C SER A 93 2.11 0.99 -3.00
N ASP A 94 3.30 0.47 -2.74
CA ASP A 94 3.52 -0.80 -2.04
C ASP A 94 3.24 -0.66 -0.54
N HIS A 95 3.61 0.46 0.07
CA HIS A 95 3.37 0.81 1.47
C HIS A 95 3.47 2.33 1.66
N GLY A 96 3.23 2.79 2.88
CA GLY A 96 3.48 4.15 3.32
C GLY A 96 4.88 4.31 3.92
N ILE A 97 5.11 5.40 4.66
CA ILE A 97 6.38 5.68 5.32
C ILE A 97 6.15 6.43 6.63
N SER A 98 6.93 6.09 7.66
CA SER A 98 6.98 6.87 8.90
C SER A 98 7.94 8.06 8.74
N VAL A 99 7.50 9.21 9.20
CA VAL A 99 8.33 10.43 9.29
C VAL A 99 8.69 10.80 10.73
N GLY A 100 8.32 9.91 11.70
CA GLY A 100 8.60 10.09 13.12
C GLY A 100 7.34 10.14 14.00
N GLU A 101 6.23 9.55 13.56
CA GLU A 101 4.96 9.57 14.30
C GLU A 101 5.04 8.85 15.63
N ARG A 102 5.89 7.82 15.72
CA ARG A 102 6.08 7.04 16.94
C ARG A 102 7.54 6.72 17.22
N ILE A 103 7.92 6.82 18.49
CA ILE A 103 9.26 6.46 18.97
C ILE A 103 9.53 4.99 18.68
N GLY A 104 10.69 4.67 18.13
CA GLY A 104 11.10 3.32 17.77
C GLY A 104 10.57 2.82 16.43
N GLU A 105 9.67 3.55 15.77
CA GLU A 105 9.24 3.24 14.40
C GLU A 105 10.38 3.50 13.42
N ARG A 106 10.42 2.70 12.37
CA ARG A 106 11.35 2.91 11.27
C ARG A 106 10.61 3.45 10.06
N ALA A 107 11.30 4.17 9.20
CA ALA A 107 10.72 4.79 8.01
C ALA A 107 9.83 3.84 7.19
N TYR A 108 10.17 2.56 7.13
CA TYR A 108 9.47 1.56 6.30
C TYR A 108 8.53 0.64 7.09
N GLY A 109 8.24 0.99 8.32
CA GLY A 109 7.29 0.28 9.17
C GLY A 109 7.88 -0.89 9.96
N ALA A 110 7.44 -0.98 11.20
CA ALA A 110 7.73 -2.09 12.08
C ALA A 110 6.50 -2.50 12.92
N PHE A 111 5.52 -1.61 13.06
CA PHE A 111 4.42 -1.75 14.01
C PHE A 111 3.02 -1.84 13.40
N CYS A 112 2.85 -1.92 12.10
CA CYS A 112 1.57 -2.02 11.41
C CYS A 112 0.61 -0.82 11.59
N TYR A 113 1.12 0.40 11.85
CA TYR A 113 0.29 1.59 11.83
C TYR A 113 -0.04 2.07 10.41
N ASP A 114 -1.17 2.77 10.23
CA ASP A 114 -1.67 3.18 8.91
C ASP A 114 -0.67 4.02 8.11
N TYR A 115 0.11 4.89 8.74
CA TYR A 115 1.11 5.70 8.04
C TYR A 115 2.20 4.86 7.34
N THR A 116 2.39 3.59 7.72
CA THR A 116 3.33 2.67 7.04
C THR A 116 2.66 1.59 6.21
N ILE A 117 1.48 1.10 6.59
CA ILE A 117 0.84 -0.03 5.88
C ILE A 117 -0.29 0.38 4.94
N LYS A 118 -0.88 1.57 5.12
CA LYS A 118 -1.94 2.05 4.24
C LYS A 118 -1.36 2.52 2.91
N SER A 119 -1.83 1.96 1.85
CA SER A 119 -1.47 2.32 0.48
C SER A 119 -2.68 2.86 -0.28
N PHE A 120 -2.45 3.31 -1.50
CA PHE A 120 -3.49 3.72 -2.42
C PHE A 120 -3.37 2.97 -3.75
N VAL A 121 -4.47 2.90 -4.48
CA VAL A 121 -4.49 2.49 -5.88
C VAL A 121 -5.39 3.42 -6.68
N ASN A 122 -4.87 3.93 -7.80
CA ASN A 122 -5.66 4.55 -8.85
C ASN A 122 -5.78 3.54 -10.00
N TYR A 123 -6.98 3.17 -10.32
CA TYR A 123 -7.32 2.18 -11.32
C TYR A 123 -7.97 2.91 -12.50
N ILE A 124 -7.24 3.11 -13.59
CA ILE A 124 -7.58 4.02 -14.67
C ILE A 124 -7.85 3.22 -15.94
N SER A 125 -9.05 3.33 -16.47
CA SER A 125 -9.48 2.77 -17.75
C SER A 125 -10.58 3.65 -18.35
N SER A 126 -10.61 3.78 -19.67
CA SER A 126 -11.69 4.48 -20.41
C SER A 126 -13.05 3.78 -20.28
N GLU A 127 -13.06 2.50 -19.90
CA GLU A 127 -14.28 1.69 -19.75
C GLU A 127 -14.95 1.81 -18.39
N LEU A 128 -14.30 2.47 -17.42
CA LEU A 128 -14.76 2.51 -16.05
C LEU A 128 -15.23 3.92 -15.63
N PRO A 129 -16.21 4.00 -14.72
CA PRO A 129 -16.67 5.28 -14.20
C PRO A 129 -15.58 5.95 -13.35
N ASN A 130 -15.56 7.30 -13.40
CA ASN A 130 -14.69 8.08 -12.52
C ASN A 130 -15.37 8.25 -11.16
N GLN A 131 -14.87 7.58 -10.15
CA GLN A 131 -15.38 7.66 -8.78
C GLN A 131 -14.29 7.42 -7.74
N LYS A 132 -14.55 7.86 -6.52
CA LYS A 132 -13.74 7.55 -5.34
C LYS A 132 -14.42 6.42 -4.56
N ILE A 133 -13.64 5.41 -4.18
CA ILE A 133 -14.07 4.29 -3.36
C ILE A 133 -13.43 4.44 -2.00
N ASP A 134 -14.25 4.57 -0.95
CA ASP A 134 -13.77 4.71 0.43
C ASP A 134 -13.68 3.36 1.15
N GLN A 135 -14.37 2.32 0.64
CA GLN A 135 -14.25 0.97 1.18
C GLN A 135 -12.84 0.43 0.97
N GLN A 136 -12.27 -0.15 2.02
CA GLN A 136 -10.97 -0.80 1.98
C GLN A 136 -10.94 -1.95 0.96
N ILE A 137 -9.87 -2.00 0.19
CA ILE A 137 -9.41 -3.12 -0.59
C ILE A 137 -8.04 -3.58 -0.08
N ARG A 138 -7.53 -4.72 -0.56
CA ARG A 138 -6.24 -5.26 -0.13
C ARG A 138 -5.31 -5.37 -1.34
N HIS A 139 -4.00 -5.34 -1.13
CA HIS A 139 -3.02 -5.55 -2.22
C HIS A 139 -3.24 -6.87 -2.96
N VAL A 140 -3.60 -7.94 -2.25
CA VAL A 140 -3.89 -9.24 -2.85
C VAL A 140 -5.10 -9.22 -3.80
N ASP A 141 -5.95 -8.20 -3.70
CA ASP A 141 -7.15 -8.03 -4.55
C ASP A 141 -6.82 -7.40 -5.92
N VAL A 142 -5.63 -6.81 -6.08
CA VAL A 142 -5.23 -6.10 -7.31
C VAL A 142 -5.12 -7.05 -8.50
N MET A 143 -4.40 -8.15 -8.35
CA MET A 143 -4.20 -9.10 -9.44
C MET A 143 -5.51 -9.73 -9.94
N PRO A 144 -6.40 -10.25 -9.07
CA PRO A 144 -7.72 -10.74 -9.52
C PRO A 144 -8.53 -9.70 -10.28
N SER A 145 -8.45 -8.42 -9.84
CA SER A 145 -9.17 -7.32 -10.50
C SER A 145 -8.62 -7.03 -11.88
N ILE A 146 -7.30 -7.07 -12.06
CA ILE A 146 -6.66 -6.92 -13.39
C ILE A 146 -7.10 -8.05 -14.31
N LEU A 147 -7.03 -9.30 -13.85
CA LEU A 147 -7.37 -10.46 -14.67
C LEU A 147 -8.85 -10.44 -15.08
N GLU A 148 -9.77 -10.13 -14.15
CA GLU A 148 -11.18 -9.97 -14.46
C GLU A 148 -11.44 -8.85 -15.49
N HIS A 149 -10.77 -7.69 -15.30
CA HIS A 149 -10.91 -6.56 -16.22
C HIS A 149 -10.49 -6.92 -17.65
N LEU A 150 -9.40 -7.67 -17.77
CA LEU A 150 -8.85 -8.10 -19.06
C LEU A 150 -9.54 -9.34 -19.64
N GLY A 151 -10.53 -9.91 -18.95
CA GLY A 151 -11.20 -11.14 -19.37
C GLY A 151 -10.28 -12.37 -19.39
N ILE A 152 -9.21 -12.35 -18.58
CA ILE A 152 -8.25 -13.44 -18.47
C ILE A 152 -8.73 -14.41 -17.38
N GLU A 153 -9.08 -15.61 -17.78
CA GLU A 153 -9.40 -16.67 -16.84
C GLU A 153 -8.16 -17.13 -16.08
N MET A 154 -8.28 -17.24 -14.75
CA MET A 154 -7.22 -17.83 -13.94
C MET A 154 -7.16 -19.32 -14.17
N ASP A 155 -5.96 -19.85 -14.40
CA ASP A 155 -5.72 -21.29 -14.42
C ASP A 155 -6.18 -21.92 -13.08
N GLN A 156 -6.82 -23.08 -13.14
CA GLN A 156 -7.28 -23.82 -11.95
C GLN A 156 -6.15 -24.13 -10.96
N ASN A 157 -4.90 -24.16 -11.42
CA ASN A 157 -3.72 -24.29 -10.55
C ASN A 157 -3.46 -23.05 -9.67
N PHE A 158 -4.01 -21.89 -10.03
CA PHE A 158 -3.97 -20.63 -9.25
C PHE A 158 -5.25 -20.36 -8.46
N SER A 159 -6.13 -21.35 -8.33
CA SER A 159 -7.43 -21.23 -7.64
C SER A 159 -7.34 -20.91 -6.14
N LYS A 160 -6.14 -20.95 -5.55
CA LYS A 160 -5.89 -20.68 -4.13
C LYS A 160 -5.24 -19.33 -3.90
N ILE A 161 -5.69 -18.29 -4.59
CA ILE A 161 -5.26 -16.92 -4.27
C ILE A 161 -6.18 -16.33 -3.19
N ASP A 162 -5.60 -15.56 -2.28
CA ASP A 162 -6.33 -14.92 -1.17
C ASP A 162 -7.13 -13.70 -1.60
N GLY A 163 -6.83 -13.15 -2.77
CA GLY A 163 -7.45 -11.96 -3.32
C GLY A 163 -8.80 -12.24 -4.00
N ILE A 164 -9.64 -11.22 -3.99
CA ILE A 164 -10.89 -11.16 -4.74
C ILE A 164 -10.93 -9.91 -5.59
N SER A 165 -11.60 -9.93 -6.73
CA SER A 165 -11.73 -8.74 -7.56
C SER A 165 -12.56 -7.66 -6.85
N PHE A 166 -12.09 -6.40 -6.94
CA PHE A 166 -12.82 -5.22 -6.48
C PHE A 166 -13.52 -4.47 -7.63
N LEU A 167 -13.56 -5.01 -8.84
CA LEU A 167 -14.29 -4.39 -9.95
C LEU A 167 -15.77 -4.14 -9.67
N PRO A 168 -16.49 -5.00 -8.90
CA PRO A 168 -17.86 -4.68 -8.50
C PRO A 168 -17.97 -3.33 -7.80
N LEU A 169 -17.03 -2.97 -6.89
CA LEU A 169 -17.02 -1.65 -6.25
C LEU A 169 -16.83 -0.52 -7.26
N ILE A 170 -15.93 -0.71 -8.25
CA ILE A 170 -15.73 0.28 -9.31
C ILE A 170 -16.99 0.46 -10.18
N ARG A 171 -17.79 -0.58 -10.34
CA ARG A 171 -19.06 -0.53 -11.07
C ARG A 171 -20.22 0.04 -10.23
N GLY A 172 -19.96 0.37 -8.96
CA GLY A 172 -20.98 0.88 -8.03
C GLY A 172 -21.86 -0.21 -7.42
N GLU A 173 -21.43 -1.45 -7.47
CA GLU A 173 -22.11 -2.59 -6.86
C GLU A 173 -21.72 -2.74 -5.38
N GLU A 174 -22.62 -3.27 -4.58
CA GLU A 174 -22.30 -3.60 -3.19
C GLU A 174 -21.37 -4.81 -3.11
N MET A 175 -20.33 -4.70 -2.31
CA MET A 175 -19.39 -5.77 -2.04
C MET A 175 -19.12 -5.86 -0.54
N LYS A 176 -19.19 -7.08 0.01
CA LYS A 176 -18.83 -7.31 1.40
C LYS A 176 -17.34 -7.03 1.60
N GLU A 177 -17.04 -6.10 2.48
CA GLU A 177 -15.67 -5.77 2.86
C GLU A 177 -14.92 -7.01 3.39
N LYS A 178 -13.69 -7.16 2.95
CA LYS A 178 -12.75 -8.17 3.47
C LYS A 178 -11.76 -7.51 4.42
N MET A 179 -11.52 -8.16 5.54
CA MET A 179 -10.51 -7.71 6.48
C MET A 179 -9.12 -7.86 5.86
N ALA A 180 -8.28 -6.82 6.00
CA ALA A 180 -6.90 -6.86 5.58
C ALA A 180 -6.03 -7.37 6.71
N TYR A 181 -5.19 -8.35 6.42
CA TYR A 181 -4.19 -8.89 7.32
C TYR A 181 -2.80 -8.40 6.89
N THR A 182 -1.99 -7.98 7.85
CA THR A 182 -0.62 -7.51 7.62
C THR A 182 0.30 -8.06 8.69
N GLU A 183 1.49 -8.48 8.30
CA GLU A 183 2.57 -8.89 9.18
C GLU A 183 3.80 -8.06 8.92
N THR A 184 4.51 -7.69 9.98
CA THR A 184 5.82 -7.05 9.89
C THR A 184 6.81 -7.71 10.84
N ALA A 185 8.11 -7.55 10.54
CA ALA A 185 9.17 -7.93 11.44
C ALA A 185 9.67 -6.69 12.17
N ASN A 186 9.32 -6.55 13.44
CA ASN A 186 9.81 -5.46 14.28
C ASN A 186 11.28 -5.70 14.67
N PRO A 187 12.21 -4.88 14.21
CA PRO A 187 13.63 -5.09 14.43
C PRO A 187 14.16 -4.45 15.72
N LEU A 188 13.37 -4.29 16.77
CA LEU A 188 13.79 -3.68 18.04
C LEU A 188 14.98 -4.37 18.75
N ARG A 189 15.51 -5.45 18.21
CA ARG A 189 16.76 -6.04 18.67
C ARG A 189 17.90 -5.68 17.73
N GLU A 190 18.89 -5.02 18.25
CA GLU A 190 19.99 -4.34 17.58
C GLU A 190 20.85 -5.18 16.62
N SER A 191 20.86 -6.50 16.72
CA SER A 191 21.85 -7.29 15.98
C SER A 191 21.35 -8.02 14.74
N LYS A 192 20.06 -8.34 14.63
CA LYS A 192 19.44 -8.94 13.43
C LYS A 192 17.93 -8.71 13.46
N PRO A 193 17.32 -8.29 12.33
CA PRO A 193 15.88 -8.29 12.23
C PRO A 193 15.35 -9.71 12.47
N PRO A 194 14.25 -9.89 13.21
CA PRO A 194 13.64 -11.20 13.37
C PRO A 194 13.28 -11.74 11.99
N LYS A 195 13.53 -13.02 11.77
CA LYS A 195 13.17 -13.71 10.52
C LYS A 195 11.68 -14.06 10.46
N ILE A 196 11.00 -13.95 11.59
CA ILE A 196 9.58 -14.29 11.77
C ILE A 196 8.85 -12.98 12.09
N PRO A 197 7.70 -12.73 11.47
CA PRO A 197 6.85 -11.60 11.85
C PRO A 197 6.56 -11.63 13.35
N ASN A 198 6.67 -10.47 14.00
CA ASN A 198 6.43 -10.32 15.42
C ASN A 198 5.51 -9.12 15.74
N THR A 199 4.94 -8.55 14.73
CA THR A 199 3.84 -7.60 14.79
C THR A 199 2.90 -7.91 13.65
N SER A 200 1.63 -8.05 13.95
CA SER A 200 0.60 -8.37 12.98
C SER A 200 -0.61 -7.48 13.21
N SER A 201 -1.39 -7.24 12.18
CA SER A 201 -2.63 -6.49 12.31
C SER A 201 -3.75 -7.07 11.46
N ILE A 202 -4.98 -6.83 11.91
CA ILE A 202 -6.19 -7.03 11.12
C ILE A 202 -6.97 -5.71 11.06
N ARG A 203 -7.45 -5.36 9.86
CA ARG A 203 -8.00 -4.05 9.57
C ARG A 203 -9.26 -4.16 8.72
N THR A 204 -10.22 -3.29 9.02
CA THR A 204 -11.36 -2.91 8.16
C THR A 204 -11.24 -1.44 7.77
N SER A 205 -12.19 -0.90 7.02
CA SER A 205 -12.24 0.55 6.73
C SER A 205 -12.28 1.40 8.00
N ASN A 206 -12.91 0.91 9.08
CA ASN A 206 -13.18 1.70 10.27
C ASN A 206 -12.42 1.25 11.53
N TRP A 207 -11.88 0.05 11.55
CA TRP A 207 -11.27 -0.52 12.75
C TRP A 207 -9.97 -1.24 12.44
N LYS A 208 -9.04 -1.20 13.39
CA LYS A 208 -7.79 -1.95 13.34
C LYS A 208 -7.46 -2.54 14.70
N LEU A 209 -7.01 -3.78 14.69
CA LEU A 209 -6.43 -4.47 15.83
C LEU A 209 -4.99 -4.84 15.49
N ILE A 210 -4.04 -4.45 16.35
CA ILE A 210 -2.62 -4.75 16.23
C ILE A 210 -2.23 -5.72 17.34
N PHE A 211 -1.45 -6.73 16.99
CA PHE A 211 -0.84 -7.68 17.90
C PHE A 211 0.66 -7.47 17.90
N ASN A 212 1.21 -7.06 19.03
CA ASN A 212 2.63 -6.85 19.26
C ASN A 212 3.20 -8.10 19.98
N GLU A 213 3.48 -9.15 19.22
CA GLU A 213 3.95 -10.43 19.79
C GLU A 213 5.28 -10.31 20.52
N TYR A 214 6.13 -9.36 20.10
CA TYR A 214 7.43 -9.11 20.71
C TYR A 214 7.38 -8.68 22.19
N ASN A 215 6.26 -8.08 22.64
CA ASN A 215 6.05 -7.65 24.02
C ASN A 215 4.71 -8.12 24.61
N GLY A 216 3.92 -8.87 23.84
CA GLY A 216 2.65 -9.45 24.27
C GLY A 216 1.52 -8.43 24.43
N THR A 217 1.59 -7.26 23.79
CA THR A 217 0.55 -6.24 23.86
C THR A 217 -0.37 -6.27 22.65
N LYS A 218 -1.57 -5.69 22.82
CA LYS A 218 -2.53 -5.47 21.73
C LYS A 218 -2.94 -4.01 21.71
N GLU A 219 -3.38 -3.54 20.55
CA GLU A 219 -3.88 -2.20 20.36
C GLU A 219 -5.11 -2.23 19.46
N LEU A 220 -6.16 -1.50 19.82
CA LEU A 220 -7.41 -1.39 19.07
C LEU A 220 -7.69 0.07 18.74
N TYR A 221 -7.96 0.38 17.47
CA TYR A 221 -8.19 1.72 16.99
C TYR A 221 -9.48 1.83 16.19
N ASN A 222 -10.22 2.94 16.43
CA ASN A 222 -11.33 3.36 15.59
C ASN A 222 -10.80 4.33 14.50
N LEU A 223 -10.43 3.82 13.34
CA LEU A 223 -9.80 4.61 12.27
C LEU A 223 -10.70 5.69 11.66
N LYS A 224 -12.02 5.61 11.92
CA LYS A 224 -12.96 6.63 11.46
C LYS A 224 -12.90 7.88 12.33
N GLU A 225 -12.80 7.70 13.65
CA GLU A 225 -12.79 8.80 14.63
C GLU A 225 -11.35 9.21 15.00
N ASP A 226 -10.42 8.26 14.93
CA ASP A 226 -8.99 8.42 15.25
C ASP A 226 -8.12 7.88 14.11
N PRO A 227 -8.04 8.56 12.96
CA PRO A 227 -7.24 8.12 11.81
C PRO A 227 -5.73 8.15 12.07
N ASP A 228 -5.29 8.84 13.11
CA ASP A 228 -3.88 8.92 13.53
C ASP A 228 -3.49 7.84 14.56
N GLU A 229 -4.45 6.99 14.96
CA GLU A 229 -4.22 5.87 15.87
C GLU A 229 -3.60 6.28 17.23
N LYS A 230 -4.10 7.37 17.82
CA LYS A 230 -3.59 7.95 19.07
C LYS A 230 -4.25 7.38 20.31
N GLU A 231 -5.51 6.96 20.21
CA GLU A 231 -6.32 6.47 21.32
C GLU A 231 -6.50 4.95 21.25
N ASN A 232 -5.73 4.22 22.07
CA ASN A 232 -5.85 2.76 22.15
C ASN A 232 -7.08 2.36 22.94
N LEU A 233 -8.03 1.71 22.29
CA LEU A 233 -9.32 1.26 22.83
C LEU A 233 -9.31 -0.22 23.26
N ILE A 234 -8.14 -0.86 23.38
CA ILE A 234 -8.06 -2.27 23.81
C ILE A 234 -8.71 -2.45 25.20
N ASP A 235 -9.40 -3.56 25.39
CA ASP A 235 -10.06 -3.96 26.64
C ASP A 235 -11.10 -2.96 27.19
N THR A 236 -11.63 -2.10 26.35
CA THR A 236 -12.74 -1.19 26.70
C THR A 236 -14.14 -1.83 26.59
N GLY A 237 -14.21 -3.13 26.26
CA GLY A 237 -15.46 -3.89 26.18
C GLY A 237 -16.23 -3.75 24.87
N LEU A 238 -15.56 -3.32 23.80
CA LEU A 238 -16.18 -3.19 22.48
C LEU A 238 -16.30 -4.56 21.78
N GLU A 239 -17.49 -4.91 21.32
CA GLU A 239 -17.75 -6.16 20.59
C GLU A 239 -16.88 -6.33 19.34
N ILE A 240 -16.47 -5.24 18.72
CA ILE A 240 -15.61 -5.26 17.54
C ILE A 240 -14.24 -5.89 17.85
N GLN A 241 -13.73 -5.77 19.08
CA GLN A 241 -12.49 -6.41 19.48
C GLN A 241 -12.58 -7.93 19.33
N GLU A 242 -13.63 -8.55 19.85
CA GLU A 242 -13.84 -10.00 19.77
C GLU A 242 -13.99 -10.47 18.31
N GLN A 243 -14.68 -9.68 17.49
CA GLN A 243 -14.85 -10.00 16.06
C GLN A 243 -13.51 -9.98 15.32
N LEU A 244 -12.68 -8.97 15.55
CA LEU A 244 -11.36 -8.86 14.93
C LEU A 244 -10.40 -9.95 15.42
N GLU A 245 -10.39 -10.25 16.72
CA GLU A 245 -9.59 -11.34 17.29
C GLU A 245 -9.96 -12.71 16.72
N LYS A 246 -11.24 -12.96 16.55
CA LYS A 246 -11.74 -14.22 15.94
C LYS A 246 -11.29 -14.37 14.49
N GLU A 247 -11.42 -13.32 13.69
CA GLU A 247 -10.98 -13.38 12.28
C GLU A 247 -9.45 -13.43 12.17
N PHE A 248 -8.72 -12.74 13.03
CA PHE A 248 -7.27 -12.83 13.12
C PHE A 248 -6.82 -14.28 13.36
N THR A 249 -7.38 -14.94 14.40
CA THR A 249 -7.07 -16.34 14.73
C THR A 249 -7.39 -17.28 13.58
N LYS A 250 -8.47 -17.03 12.85
CA LYS A 250 -8.86 -17.82 11.71
C LYS A 250 -7.85 -17.73 10.56
N ILE A 251 -7.34 -16.52 10.27
CA ILE A 251 -6.33 -16.30 9.24
C ILE A 251 -5.01 -16.98 9.59
N GLN A 252 -4.57 -16.90 10.86
CA GLN A 252 -3.34 -17.55 11.30
C GLN A 252 -3.37 -19.09 11.23
N ASN A 253 -4.55 -19.69 11.23
CA ASN A 253 -4.72 -21.15 11.20
C ASN A 253 -4.96 -21.69 9.77
N THR A 254 -4.92 -20.84 8.73
CA THR A 254 -5.11 -21.21 7.33
C THR A 254 -3.80 -21.31 6.59
#